data_63748e68c08a6dd4fb98273de21e18fd
#
_entry.id   63748e68c08a6dd4fb98273de21e18fd
#
_cell.length_a   1.000
_cell.length_b   1.000
_cell.length_c   1.000
_cell.angle_alpha   90.00
_cell.angle_beta   90.00
_cell.angle_gamma   90.00
#
_symmetry.space_group_name_H-M   'P 1'
#
loop_
_entity.id
_entity.type
_entity.pdbx_description
1 polymer ?
#
loop_
_entity_poly.entity_id
_entity_poly.type
_entity_poly.pdbx_seq_one_letter_code
_entity_poly.pdbx_strand_id
1 'polypeptide(L)'
;MNEITFYPTYTKVSNYEKGSNTYIERSLSVWDKATFSYTFEGYRIDEDGNLYIPGGFDKGVIENNFKNHTVRDLRVDYFDIPRKNEGIEMKFKPRDEIQEKSLQFLADSKYDMDAYQKFLSLKTGQGKTFCAVSYVSFSKRIPMIFVHNKNLADQWFERILDFTNLEKENVYLISGSKSVDKLYKMSKDERADIKFYIAIHATIDSLYKKDSNFISELFNKLDISVKIFDEAHLRWENILNVDFNTNCRSIYLTATEGRSDPAEDRVYKSIFKMAPKFSDNSRKIKEKPKRYHNVVIYKYKSNPDPEFMAAFMSKSARRGFNINFYTEYITTQRFKEFYEPLKKFILKAVYPESMGYIRKTMILVKQVELLERLYEELSNDLFGRNITIAKKHSKMTKSEKEENDIEKADLIITTDSSMGTGSDIKGLEMVISTIPTSSDIVTTQILGRLRYIENMNVYFVDYVDISFDKCKKQLSSRINKVYKKHALTIKEL
;
A
#
# COMPACT_ATOMS: atom_id res chain seq x y z
N MET A 1 25.08 -15.12 30.11
CA MET A 1 24.43 -13.82 30.45
C MET A 1 24.10 -13.15 29.15
N ASN A 2 22.86 -12.71 28.96
CA ASN A 2 22.45 -12.03 27.73
C ASN A 2 22.81 -10.54 27.83
N GLU A 3 23.22 -9.93 26.71
CA GLU A 3 23.30 -8.49 26.60
C GLU A 3 22.14 -8.00 25.70
N ILE A 4 21.34 -7.07 26.20
CA ILE A 4 20.27 -6.44 25.46
C ILE A 4 20.78 -5.09 24.97
N THR A 5 20.88 -4.92 23.66
CA THR A 5 21.32 -3.67 23.04
C THR A 5 20.19 -3.07 22.24
N PHE A 6 19.75 -1.84 22.61
CA PHE A 6 18.74 -1.08 21.89
C PHE A 6 19.39 -0.25 20.77
N TYR A 7 18.97 -0.51 19.54
CA TYR A 7 19.29 0.28 18.34
C TYR A 7 18.08 1.10 17.90
N PRO A 8 18.24 2.06 16.99
CA PRO A 8 17.14 2.91 16.53
C PRO A 8 15.90 2.17 16.02
N THR A 9 16.09 1.07 15.31
CA THR A 9 15.00 0.35 14.61
C THR A 9 14.85 -1.11 15.01
N TYR A 10 15.75 -1.61 15.88
CA TYR A 10 15.67 -2.96 16.41
C TYR A 10 16.34 -3.07 17.80
N THR A 11 16.09 -4.17 18.47
CA THR A 11 16.79 -4.57 19.68
C THR A 11 17.55 -5.86 19.40
N LYS A 12 18.82 -5.92 19.79
CA LYS A 12 19.65 -7.13 19.70
C LYS A 12 19.79 -7.76 21.09
N VAL A 13 19.55 -9.05 21.20
CA VAL A 13 19.82 -9.84 22.39
C VAL A 13 20.90 -10.88 22.06
N SER A 14 22.04 -10.78 22.71
CA SER A 14 23.17 -11.70 22.48
C SER A 14 22.97 -13.05 23.22
N ASN A 15 23.67 -14.09 22.76
CA ASN A 15 23.65 -15.42 23.35
C ASN A 15 22.24 -15.99 23.52
N TYR A 16 21.41 -15.88 22.48
CA TYR A 16 20.05 -16.35 22.45
C TYR A 16 19.96 -17.73 21.82
N GLU A 17 19.24 -18.63 22.46
CA GLU A 17 18.90 -19.94 21.92
C GLU A 17 17.42 -19.95 21.48
N LYS A 18 17.16 -20.40 20.25
CA LYS A 18 15.78 -20.49 19.71
C LYS A 18 14.94 -21.40 20.61
N GLY A 19 13.75 -20.91 20.98
CA GLY A 19 12.85 -21.59 21.89
C GLY A 19 13.07 -21.28 23.39
N SER A 20 14.15 -20.58 23.75
CA SER A 20 14.40 -20.19 25.15
C SER A 20 13.43 -19.11 25.65
N ASN A 21 12.83 -18.33 24.76
CA ASN A 21 11.79 -17.36 25.08
C ASN A 21 10.59 -17.46 24.16
N THR A 22 9.76 -18.47 24.42
CA THR A 22 8.57 -18.76 23.60
C THR A 22 7.52 -17.64 23.62
N TYR A 23 7.50 -16.78 24.63
CA TYR A 23 6.57 -15.66 24.70
C TYR A 23 6.89 -14.60 23.63
N ILE A 24 8.15 -14.16 23.53
CA ILE A 24 8.58 -13.18 22.51
C ILE A 24 8.41 -13.77 21.13
N GLU A 25 8.90 -14.99 20.89
CA GLU A 25 8.81 -15.66 19.59
C GLU A 25 7.34 -15.78 19.12
N ARG A 26 6.42 -16.24 19.97
CA ARG A 26 4.99 -16.35 19.64
C ARG A 26 4.31 -14.98 19.44
N SER A 27 4.72 -13.97 20.20
CA SER A 27 4.16 -12.62 20.06
C SER A 27 4.50 -11.98 18.72
N LEU A 28 5.61 -12.42 18.12
CA LEU A 28 6.12 -11.92 16.83
C LEU A 28 5.89 -12.90 15.68
N SER A 29 5.17 -13.99 15.86
CA SER A 29 4.96 -15.01 14.84
C SER A 29 3.50 -15.20 14.49
N VAL A 30 3.23 -15.49 13.20
CA VAL A 30 1.92 -15.90 12.68
C VAL A 30 1.91 -17.41 12.52
N TRP A 31 1.04 -18.05 13.28
CA TRP A 31 0.84 -19.50 13.22
C TRP A 31 -0.31 -19.86 12.28
N ASP A 32 -0.07 -20.71 11.32
CA ASP A 32 -1.10 -21.29 10.46
C ASP A 32 -1.55 -22.66 11.01
N LYS A 33 -2.82 -22.73 11.37
CA LYS A 33 -3.45 -23.97 11.88
C LYS A 33 -3.61 -25.04 10.82
N ALA A 34 -3.64 -24.67 9.52
CA ALA A 34 -3.84 -25.63 8.44
C ALA A 34 -2.55 -26.38 8.08
N THR A 35 -1.42 -25.70 8.18
CA THR A 35 -0.09 -26.26 7.87
C THR A 35 0.69 -26.68 9.11
N PHE A 36 0.19 -26.35 10.31
CA PHE A 36 0.89 -26.55 11.59
C PHE A 36 2.30 -25.98 11.60
N SER A 37 2.47 -24.80 11.02
CA SER A 37 3.77 -24.12 10.90
C SER A 37 3.62 -22.62 11.08
N TYR A 38 4.75 -21.94 11.35
CA TYR A 38 4.79 -20.50 11.28
C TYR A 38 4.88 -20.05 9.82
N THR A 39 3.94 -19.20 9.40
CA THR A 39 3.93 -18.56 8.07
C THR A 39 4.70 -17.27 8.05
N PHE A 40 4.99 -16.71 9.23
CA PHE A 40 5.78 -15.51 9.41
C PHE A 40 6.42 -15.49 10.79
N GLU A 41 7.70 -15.09 10.84
CA GLU A 41 8.46 -14.82 12.06
C GLU A 41 8.98 -13.37 11.96
N GLY A 42 8.48 -12.47 12.81
CA GLY A 42 8.84 -11.05 12.87
C GLY A 42 10.06 -10.77 13.73
N TYR A 43 10.93 -11.75 13.91
CA TYR A 43 12.23 -11.67 14.54
C TYR A 43 13.25 -12.42 13.68
N ARG A 44 14.52 -12.20 13.93
CA ARG A 44 15.63 -12.91 13.25
C ARG A 44 16.62 -13.41 14.29
N ILE A 45 17.14 -14.60 14.09
CA ILE A 45 18.31 -15.12 14.84
C ILE A 45 19.43 -15.30 13.82
N ASP A 46 20.59 -14.71 14.10
CA ASP A 46 21.76 -14.87 13.25
C ASP A 46 22.57 -16.13 13.60
N GLU A 47 23.62 -16.41 12.83
CA GLU A 47 24.49 -17.59 12.99
C GLU A 47 25.27 -17.54 14.32
N ASP A 48 25.49 -16.35 14.86
CA ASP A 48 26.18 -16.14 16.16
C ASP A 48 25.23 -16.28 17.36
N GLY A 49 23.98 -16.62 17.14
CA GLY A 49 22.96 -16.74 18.19
C GLY A 49 22.51 -15.40 18.74
N ASN A 50 22.47 -14.34 17.95
CA ASN A 50 21.89 -13.08 18.34
C ASN A 50 20.43 -13.01 17.86
N LEU A 51 19.51 -12.68 18.79
CA LEU A 51 18.09 -12.43 18.48
C LEU A 51 17.91 -10.95 18.14
N TYR A 52 17.28 -10.68 17.01
CA TYR A 52 16.86 -9.34 16.56
C TYR A 52 15.35 -9.21 16.72
N ILE A 53 14.92 -8.22 17.47
CA ILE A 53 13.53 -7.89 17.76
C ILE A 53 13.22 -6.51 17.18
N PRO A 54 12.06 -6.28 16.53
CA PRO A 54 11.69 -4.97 16.01
C PRO A 54 11.74 -3.86 17.06
N GLY A 55 12.27 -2.69 16.72
CA GLY A 55 12.46 -1.58 17.65
C GLY A 55 11.16 -1.00 18.21
N GLY A 56 10.03 -1.19 17.48
CA GLY A 56 8.70 -0.83 17.98
C GLY A 56 8.05 -1.85 18.90
N PHE A 57 8.69 -2.97 19.20
CA PHE A 57 8.22 -3.93 20.20
C PHE A 57 8.40 -3.36 21.63
N ASP A 58 7.59 -3.82 22.57
CA ASP A 58 7.58 -3.31 23.93
C ASP A 58 8.88 -3.67 24.69
N LYS A 59 9.67 -2.66 25.03
CA LYS A 59 10.94 -2.81 25.76
C LYS A 59 10.77 -3.45 27.12
N GLY A 60 9.75 -3.05 27.86
CA GLY A 60 9.47 -3.64 29.19
C GLY A 60 9.19 -5.12 29.10
N VAL A 61 8.56 -5.56 27.99
CA VAL A 61 8.37 -7.01 27.73
C VAL A 61 9.72 -7.67 27.45
N ILE A 62 10.62 -7.03 26.67
CA ILE A 62 11.95 -7.60 26.42
C ILE A 62 12.72 -7.74 27.73
N GLU A 63 12.88 -6.67 28.49
CA GLU A 63 13.66 -6.66 29.73
C GLU A 63 13.11 -7.65 30.78
N ASN A 64 11.78 -7.72 30.94
CA ASN A 64 11.15 -8.63 31.89
C ASN A 64 11.24 -10.12 31.53
N ASN A 65 11.45 -10.43 30.25
CA ASN A 65 11.53 -11.81 29.77
C ASN A 65 12.95 -12.39 29.74
N PHE A 66 13.99 -11.58 29.92
CA PHE A 66 15.37 -12.05 30.01
C PHE A 66 15.88 -11.88 31.45
N LYS A 67 16.13 -13.00 32.14
CA LYS A 67 16.73 -12.99 33.49
C LYS A 67 18.24 -12.78 33.40
N ASN A 68 18.84 -12.05 34.34
CA ASN A 68 20.31 -11.83 34.40
C ASN A 68 20.90 -11.27 33.09
N HIS A 69 20.45 -10.10 32.68
CA HIS A 69 20.92 -9.42 31.48
C HIS A 69 21.59 -8.07 31.83
N THR A 70 22.40 -7.60 30.90
CA THR A 70 22.90 -6.23 30.87
C THR A 70 22.18 -5.46 29.78
N VAL A 71 21.95 -4.15 29.98
CA VAL A 71 21.28 -3.28 29.00
C VAL A 71 22.28 -2.26 28.49
N ARG A 72 22.34 -2.11 27.16
CA ARG A 72 23.06 -1.04 26.48
C ARG A 72 22.12 -0.31 25.56
N ASP A 73 22.07 1.00 25.65
CA ASP A 73 21.23 1.84 24.76
C ASP A 73 22.12 2.64 23.84
N LEU A 74 22.18 2.25 22.57
CA LEU A 74 22.96 2.90 21.53
C LEU A 74 22.13 3.86 20.66
N ARG A 75 20.85 4.05 20.95
CA ARG A 75 19.98 4.88 20.11
C ARG A 75 20.48 6.32 20.04
N VAL A 76 21.02 6.83 21.13
CA VAL A 76 21.56 8.19 21.20
C VAL A 76 22.74 8.39 20.25
N ASP A 77 23.59 7.38 20.10
CA ASP A 77 24.79 7.42 19.24
C ASP A 77 24.46 7.61 17.75
N TYR A 78 23.23 7.28 17.35
CA TYR A 78 22.75 7.43 15.98
C TYR A 78 21.89 8.68 15.76
N PHE A 79 21.82 9.57 16.77
CA PHE A 79 21.02 10.79 16.67
C PHE A 79 21.62 11.81 15.70
N ASP A 80 22.93 11.90 15.63
CA ASP A 80 23.69 12.91 14.89
C ASP A 80 24.17 12.43 13.50
N ILE A 81 23.41 11.60 12.82
CA ILE A 81 23.72 11.27 11.43
C ILE A 81 23.77 12.55 10.60
N PRO A 82 24.85 12.78 9.82
CA PRO A 82 25.08 14.03 9.10
C PRO A 82 23.91 14.45 8.25
N ARG A 83 23.47 15.69 8.39
CA ARG A 83 22.43 16.32 7.58
C ARG A 83 23.10 16.91 6.33
N LYS A 84 23.21 16.12 5.27
CA LYS A 84 23.97 16.49 4.06
C LYS A 84 23.09 16.84 2.85
N ASN A 85 21.78 16.66 2.94
CA ASN A 85 20.85 16.81 1.82
C ASN A 85 20.34 18.26 1.71
N GLU A 86 21.19 19.14 1.26
CA GLU A 86 20.88 20.57 1.12
C GLU A 86 20.33 20.92 -0.26
N GLY A 87 19.75 22.12 -0.39
CA GLY A 87 19.27 22.67 -1.67
C GLY A 87 17.91 22.19 -2.11
N ILE A 88 17.16 21.50 -1.25
CA ILE A 88 15.78 21.10 -1.55
C ILE A 88 14.82 22.19 -1.06
N GLU A 89 14.13 22.84 -1.98
CA GLU A 89 13.13 23.87 -1.69
C GLU A 89 11.73 23.38 -2.09
N MET A 90 10.77 23.55 -1.20
CA MET A 90 9.38 23.20 -1.47
C MET A 90 8.69 24.31 -2.27
N LYS A 91 8.05 23.96 -3.39
CA LYS A 91 7.23 24.90 -4.20
C LYS A 91 5.90 25.27 -3.52
N PHE A 92 5.43 24.45 -2.59
CA PHE A 92 4.14 24.63 -1.94
C PHE A 92 4.26 24.60 -0.41
N LYS A 93 3.38 25.35 0.24
CA LYS A 93 3.17 25.26 1.69
C LYS A 93 2.15 24.16 2.02
N PRO A 94 2.07 23.68 3.28
CA PRO A 94 0.97 22.81 3.71
C PRO A 94 -0.39 23.44 3.36
N ARG A 95 -1.28 22.66 2.78
CA ARG A 95 -2.58 23.18 2.30
C ARG A 95 -3.62 23.29 3.41
N ASP A 96 -3.43 22.54 4.52
CA ASP A 96 -4.40 22.42 5.61
C ASP A 96 -3.72 22.09 6.95
N GLU A 97 -4.46 22.26 8.04
CA GLU A 97 -4.01 22.00 9.40
C GLU A 97 -3.54 20.55 9.63
N ILE A 98 -4.10 19.57 8.87
CA ILE A 98 -3.70 18.16 9.00
C ILE A 98 -2.26 18.00 8.50
N GLN A 99 -1.91 18.62 7.38
CA GLN A 99 -0.55 18.59 6.85
C GLN A 99 0.42 19.32 7.77
N GLU A 100 0.07 20.50 8.28
CA GLU A 100 0.92 21.26 9.23
C GLU A 100 1.24 20.43 10.48
N LYS A 101 0.23 19.81 11.08
CA LYS A 101 0.41 18.98 12.27
C LYS A 101 1.11 17.66 11.99
N SER A 102 0.94 17.12 10.78
CA SER A 102 1.72 15.95 10.33
C SER A 102 3.20 16.28 10.24
N LEU A 103 3.54 17.46 9.70
CA LEU A 103 4.92 17.93 9.64
C LEU A 103 5.51 18.23 11.02
N GLN A 104 4.73 18.86 11.91
CA GLN A 104 5.13 19.05 13.31
C GLN A 104 5.43 17.70 14.00
N PHE A 105 4.57 16.70 13.81
CA PHE A 105 4.79 15.37 14.35
C PHE A 105 6.06 14.73 13.79
N LEU A 106 6.31 14.82 12.49
CA LEU A 106 7.52 14.26 11.87
C LEU A 106 8.79 15.01 12.35
N ALA A 107 8.70 16.31 12.57
CA ALA A 107 9.80 17.15 13.03
C ALA A 107 10.05 17.08 14.54
N ASP A 108 9.07 16.66 15.34
CA ASP A 108 9.12 16.74 16.80
C ASP A 108 10.16 15.74 17.35
N SER A 109 11.24 16.31 17.90
CA SER A 109 12.35 15.57 18.52
C SER A 109 11.95 14.83 19.80
N LYS A 110 10.85 15.22 20.45
CA LYS A 110 10.33 14.55 21.65
C LYS A 110 10.11 13.05 21.42
N TYR A 111 9.72 12.67 20.20
CA TYR A 111 9.50 11.27 19.85
C TYR A 111 10.77 10.57 19.36
N ASP A 112 11.86 11.29 19.09
CA ASP A 112 13.09 10.72 18.56
C ASP A 112 13.90 9.96 19.62
N MET A 113 13.85 10.43 20.87
CA MET A 113 14.55 9.79 22.00
C MET A 113 13.99 8.40 22.33
N ASP A 114 12.68 8.18 22.11
CA ASP A 114 12.01 6.93 22.46
C ASP A 114 11.80 6.00 21.28
N ALA A 115 11.70 6.53 20.06
CA ALA A 115 11.55 5.74 18.85
C ALA A 115 12.05 6.48 17.62
N TYR A 116 13.01 5.86 16.93
CA TYR A 116 13.43 6.30 15.60
C TYR A 116 12.42 5.88 14.51
N GLN A 117 11.26 5.44 14.91
CA GLN A 117 10.19 4.92 14.08
C GLN A 117 8.95 5.77 14.29
N LYS A 118 8.38 6.35 13.22
CA LYS A 118 7.16 7.15 13.26
C LYS A 118 6.16 6.68 12.23
N PHE A 119 4.90 6.53 12.63
CA PHE A 119 3.78 6.25 11.73
C PHE A 119 3.03 7.52 11.38
N LEU A 120 2.89 7.78 10.09
CA LEU A 120 1.99 8.80 9.55
C LEU A 120 0.80 8.10 8.90
N SER A 121 -0.30 8.00 9.64
CA SER A 121 -1.54 7.39 9.20
C SER A 121 -2.52 8.47 8.75
N LEU A 122 -2.55 8.73 7.45
CA LEU A 122 -3.44 9.69 6.81
C LEU A 122 -4.28 8.99 5.75
N LYS A 123 -5.55 9.36 5.65
CA LYS A 123 -6.42 8.86 4.59
C LYS A 123 -5.83 9.14 3.20
N THR A 124 -6.26 8.38 2.23
CA THR A 124 -5.87 8.60 0.84
C THR A 124 -6.26 10.05 0.42
N GLY A 125 -5.34 10.78 -0.22
CA GLY A 125 -5.54 12.17 -0.64
C GLY A 125 -5.28 13.24 0.41
N GLN A 126 -4.97 12.89 1.65
CA GLN A 126 -4.61 13.87 2.69
C GLN A 126 -3.14 14.34 2.62
N GLY A 127 -2.37 13.87 1.64
CA GLY A 127 -1.04 14.40 1.36
C GLY A 127 0.10 13.70 2.08
N LYS A 128 0.03 12.39 2.34
CA LYS A 128 1.15 11.60 2.90
C LYS A 128 2.47 11.87 2.17
N THR A 129 2.44 11.80 0.83
CA THR A 129 3.60 12.04 -0.04
C THR A 129 4.16 13.46 0.14
N PHE A 130 3.28 14.47 0.16
CA PHE A 130 3.68 15.86 0.41
C PHE A 130 4.36 16.03 1.76
N CYS A 131 3.78 15.47 2.83
CA CYS A 131 4.36 15.54 4.17
C CYS A 131 5.73 14.86 4.25
N ALA A 132 5.89 13.71 3.58
CA ALA A 132 7.17 13.00 3.57
C ALA A 132 8.25 13.75 2.78
N VAL A 133 7.93 14.31 1.60
CA VAL A 133 8.88 15.14 0.81
C VAL A 133 9.24 16.41 1.56
N SER A 134 8.26 17.10 2.17
CA SER A 134 8.51 18.28 2.99
C SER A 134 9.39 17.95 4.19
N TYR A 135 9.18 16.80 4.85
CA TYR A 135 10.04 16.37 5.95
C TYR A 135 11.50 16.23 5.50
N VAL A 136 11.75 15.62 4.35
CA VAL A 136 13.10 15.46 3.78
C VAL A 136 13.74 16.83 3.53
N SER A 137 13.01 17.78 2.95
CA SER A 137 13.49 19.12 2.66
C SER A 137 14.01 19.84 3.92
N PHE A 138 13.23 19.89 5.01
CA PHE A 138 13.68 20.61 6.21
C PHE A 138 14.62 19.79 7.11
N SER A 139 14.52 18.46 7.10
CA SER A 139 15.38 17.58 7.92
C SER A 139 16.79 17.45 7.34
N LYS A 140 16.99 17.79 6.07
CA LYS A 140 18.24 17.64 5.33
C LYS A 140 18.83 16.22 5.34
N ARG A 141 17.96 15.21 5.46
CA ARG A 141 18.35 13.81 5.48
C ARG A 141 18.29 13.22 4.07
N ILE A 142 19.20 12.31 3.76
CA ILE A 142 19.18 11.57 2.50
C ILE A 142 18.17 10.42 2.64
N PRO A 143 17.05 10.44 1.87
CA PRO A 143 16.00 9.46 2.00
C PRO A 143 16.18 8.26 1.07
N MET A 144 15.76 7.08 1.53
CA MET A 144 15.40 5.98 0.65
C MET A 144 13.90 5.69 0.84
N ILE A 145 13.13 5.85 -0.23
CA ILE A 145 11.68 5.63 -0.26
C ILE A 145 11.42 4.25 -0.80
N PHE A 146 10.73 3.43 -0.04
CA PHE A 146 10.38 2.06 -0.42
C PHE A 146 8.93 1.99 -0.91
N VAL A 147 8.76 1.44 -2.11
CA VAL A 147 7.46 1.29 -2.77
C VAL A 147 7.24 -0.13 -3.28
N HIS A 148 5.99 -0.52 -3.49
CA HIS A 148 5.64 -1.88 -3.88
C HIS A 148 5.96 -2.23 -5.32
N ASN A 149 5.80 -1.28 -6.23
CA ASN A 149 5.89 -1.52 -7.67
C ASN A 149 6.38 -0.28 -8.41
N LYS A 150 6.66 -0.47 -9.70
CA LYS A 150 7.19 0.57 -10.56
C LYS A 150 6.22 1.75 -10.72
N ASN A 151 4.91 1.50 -10.83
CA ASN A 151 3.94 2.58 -10.99
C ASN A 151 3.93 3.55 -9.81
N LEU A 152 4.05 3.02 -8.58
CA LEU A 152 4.21 3.86 -7.38
C LEU A 152 5.54 4.59 -7.37
N ALA A 153 6.61 3.94 -7.84
CA ALA A 153 7.91 4.59 -7.96
C ALA A 153 7.87 5.77 -8.93
N ASP A 154 7.25 5.58 -10.10
CA ASP A 154 7.07 6.64 -11.09
C ASP A 154 6.21 7.79 -10.52
N GLN A 155 5.15 7.49 -9.77
CA GLN A 155 4.34 8.52 -9.08
C GLN A 155 5.13 9.29 -8.02
N TRP A 156 5.92 8.61 -7.20
CA TRP A 156 6.79 9.28 -6.24
C TRP A 156 7.80 10.17 -6.93
N PHE A 157 8.39 9.68 -8.03
CA PHE A 157 9.32 10.44 -8.86
C PHE A 157 8.68 11.74 -9.36
N GLU A 158 7.52 11.66 -9.99
CA GLU A 158 6.79 12.84 -10.48
C GLU A 158 6.41 13.80 -9.34
N ARG A 159 5.90 13.27 -8.21
CA ARG A 159 5.51 14.10 -7.06
C ARG A 159 6.67 14.82 -6.40
N ILE A 160 7.85 14.21 -6.35
CA ILE A 160 9.06 14.90 -5.85
C ILE A 160 9.36 16.10 -6.75
N LEU A 161 9.36 15.94 -8.06
CA LEU A 161 9.59 17.03 -9.01
C LEU A 161 8.48 18.11 -8.97
N ASP A 162 7.23 17.69 -8.82
CA ASP A 162 6.09 18.60 -8.69
C ASP A 162 6.21 19.48 -7.43
N PHE A 163 6.61 18.91 -6.30
CA PHE A 163 6.62 19.58 -5.01
C PHE A 163 7.88 20.37 -4.72
N THR A 164 8.99 20.07 -5.41
CA THR A 164 10.31 20.65 -5.11
C THR A 164 10.92 21.37 -6.32
N ASN A 165 12.00 22.11 -6.07
CA ASN A 165 12.84 22.70 -7.10
C ASN A 165 13.75 21.70 -7.83
N LEU A 166 13.69 20.42 -7.50
CA LEU A 166 14.58 19.38 -8.03
C LEU A 166 14.27 19.03 -9.47
N GLU A 167 15.30 18.53 -10.17
CA GLU A 167 15.23 18.01 -11.52
C GLU A 167 15.33 16.48 -11.53
N LYS A 168 15.17 15.86 -12.71
CA LYS A 168 15.11 14.39 -12.86
C LYS A 168 16.39 13.71 -12.38
N GLU A 169 17.51 14.34 -12.55
CA GLU A 169 18.86 13.88 -12.20
C GLU A 169 19.04 13.76 -10.67
N ASN A 170 18.28 14.53 -9.91
CA ASN A 170 18.32 14.53 -8.44
C ASN A 170 17.53 13.36 -7.80
N VAL A 171 16.81 12.57 -8.59
CA VAL A 171 15.99 11.46 -8.11
C VAL A 171 16.42 10.16 -8.79
N TYR A 172 16.86 9.19 -8.00
CA TYR A 172 17.34 7.91 -8.52
C TYR A 172 16.37 6.76 -8.22
N LEU A 173 15.99 6.02 -9.27
CA LEU A 173 15.11 4.86 -9.15
C LEU A 173 15.91 3.55 -9.10
N ILE A 174 15.77 2.82 -7.99
CA ILE A 174 16.35 1.49 -7.77
C ILE A 174 15.30 0.44 -8.13
N SER A 175 15.38 -0.06 -9.39
CA SER A 175 14.45 -1.03 -9.98
C SER A 175 15.19 -2.10 -10.76
N GLY A 176 15.34 -3.29 -10.17
CA GLY A 176 16.13 -4.39 -10.69
C GLY A 176 17.66 -4.24 -10.48
N SER A 177 18.40 -5.33 -10.62
CA SER A 177 19.85 -5.39 -10.34
C SER A 177 20.67 -4.41 -11.19
N LYS A 178 20.31 -4.23 -12.47
CA LYS A 178 21.02 -3.30 -13.36
C LYS A 178 21.05 -1.85 -12.85
N SER A 179 19.99 -1.40 -12.17
CA SER A 179 19.97 -0.06 -11.58
C SER A 179 20.93 0.06 -10.39
N VAL A 180 21.07 -1.00 -9.61
CA VAL A 180 22.04 -1.07 -8.53
C VAL A 180 23.47 -1.11 -9.07
N ASP A 181 23.74 -1.94 -10.08
CA ASP A 181 25.05 -2.02 -10.74
C ASP A 181 25.50 -0.66 -11.29
N LYS A 182 24.57 0.09 -11.91
CA LYS A 182 24.82 1.45 -12.38
C LYS A 182 25.15 2.38 -11.21
N LEU A 183 24.37 2.33 -10.14
CA LEU A 183 24.58 3.16 -8.93
C LEU A 183 25.94 2.88 -8.28
N TYR A 184 26.38 1.63 -8.26
CA TYR A 184 27.69 1.24 -7.71
C TYR A 184 28.87 1.72 -8.55
N LYS A 185 28.66 1.95 -9.87
CA LYS A 185 29.68 2.47 -10.79
C LYS A 185 29.80 4.00 -10.76
N MET A 186 28.79 4.70 -10.22
CA MET A 186 28.83 6.15 -10.07
C MET A 186 29.92 6.59 -9.11
N SER A 187 30.62 7.67 -9.44
CA SER A 187 31.54 8.34 -8.54
C SER A 187 30.81 8.93 -7.32
N LYS A 188 31.58 9.34 -6.31
CA LYS A 188 30.98 10.00 -5.13
C LYS A 188 30.33 11.33 -5.50
N ASP A 189 30.94 12.08 -6.42
CA ASP A 189 30.44 13.38 -6.87
C ASP A 189 29.13 13.23 -7.66
N GLU A 190 29.05 12.28 -8.59
CA GLU A 190 27.79 11.98 -9.30
C GLU A 190 26.65 11.60 -8.34
N ARG A 191 26.96 10.86 -7.26
CA ARG A 191 25.95 10.52 -6.25
C ARG A 191 25.58 11.69 -5.34
N ALA A 192 26.44 12.68 -5.16
CA ALA A 192 26.16 13.86 -4.32
C ALA A 192 25.01 14.72 -4.85
N ASP A 193 24.76 14.66 -6.17
CA ASP A 193 23.64 15.37 -6.80
C ASP A 193 22.30 14.64 -6.61
N ILE A 194 22.32 13.34 -6.24
CA ILE A 194 21.11 12.59 -5.98
C ILE A 194 20.55 12.96 -4.60
N LYS A 195 19.35 13.53 -4.57
CA LYS A 195 18.66 14.01 -3.36
C LYS A 195 17.64 13.01 -2.84
N PHE A 196 17.09 12.16 -3.71
CA PHE A 196 16.11 11.14 -3.36
C PHE A 196 16.43 9.81 -4.02
N TYR A 197 16.38 8.73 -3.25
CA TYR A 197 16.41 7.37 -3.75
C TYR A 197 15.02 6.74 -3.60
N ILE A 198 14.49 6.13 -4.66
CA ILE A 198 13.22 5.39 -4.65
C ILE A 198 13.53 3.93 -4.95
N ALA A 199 13.22 3.03 -4.04
CA ALA A 199 13.53 1.60 -4.17
C ALA A 199 12.26 0.75 -4.21
N ILE A 200 12.21 -0.19 -5.16
CA ILE A 200 11.13 -1.18 -5.21
C ILE A 200 11.47 -2.32 -4.25
N HIS A 201 10.57 -2.64 -3.31
CA HIS A 201 10.75 -3.68 -2.30
C HIS A 201 11.28 -5.00 -2.90
N ALA A 202 10.70 -5.48 -4.01
CA ALA A 202 11.11 -6.73 -4.63
C ALA A 202 12.57 -6.71 -5.13
N THR A 203 13.09 -5.55 -5.52
CA THR A 203 14.50 -5.41 -5.92
C THR A 203 15.42 -5.59 -4.71
N ILE A 204 15.14 -4.89 -3.63
CA ILE A 204 15.94 -4.94 -2.39
C ILE A 204 15.87 -6.34 -1.78
N ASP A 205 14.69 -6.94 -1.68
CA ASP A 205 14.49 -8.29 -1.15
C ASP A 205 15.24 -9.36 -1.97
N SER A 206 15.20 -9.27 -3.30
CA SER A 206 15.90 -10.20 -4.18
C SER A 206 17.42 -10.12 -4.04
N LEU A 207 17.96 -8.93 -3.80
CA LEU A 207 19.41 -8.74 -3.61
C LEU A 207 19.84 -9.14 -2.19
N TYR A 208 19.05 -8.83 -1.18
CA TYR A 208 19.26 -9.24 0.20
C TYR A 208 19.29 -10.78 0.35
N LYS A 209 18.43 -11.50 -0.37
CA LYS A 209 18.43 -12.98 -0.38
C LYS A 209 19.70 -13.58 -0.98
N LYS A 210 20.41 -12.84 -1.82
CA LYS A 210 21.68 -13.26 -2.40
C LYS A 210 22.88 -12.91 -1.51
N ASP A 211 22.77 -11.79 -0.83
CA ASP A 211 23.80 -11.27 0.06
C ASP A 211 23.13 -10.56 1.25
N SER A 212 23.26 -11.15 2.43
CA SER A 212 22.67 -10.62 3.67
C SER A 212 23.23 -9.27 4.11
N ASN A 213 24.42 -8.88 3.64
CA ASN A 213 25.05 -7.59 3.95
C ASN A 213 24.64 -6.49 2.98
N PHE A 214 24.01 -6.86 1.86
CA PHE A 214 23.65 -5.92 0.79
C PHE A 214 22.94 -4.64 1.28
N ILE A 215 21.97 -4.78 2.18
CA ILE A 215 21.21 -3.63 2.67
C ILE A 215 22.10 -2.66 3.45
N SER A 216 22.90 -3.15 4.38
CA SER A 216 23.80 -2.33 5.19
C SER A 216 24.88 -1.66 4.34
N GLU A 217 25.47 -2.37 3.39
CA GLU A 217 26.43 -1.83 2.45
C GLU A 217 25.85 -0.75 1.55
N LEU A 218 24.65 -0.98 1.00
CA LEU A 218 23.93 0.00 0.18
C LEU A 218 23.66 1.28 0.95
N PHE A 219 23.14 1.16 2.17
CA PHE A 219 22.84 2.32 3.02
C PHE A 219 24.07 3.14 3.38
N ASN A 220 25.15 2.46 3.75
CA ASN A 220 26.42 3.11 4.06
C ASN A 220 27.01 3.79 2.81
N LYS A 221 26.98 3.14 1.65
CA LYS A 221 27.50 3.69 0.40
C LYS A 221 26.75 4.94 -0.07
N LEU A 222 25.46 5.00 0.20
CA LEU A 222 24.59 6.10 -0.22
C LEU A 222 24.36 7.16 0.89
N ASP A 223 24.98 7.00 2.05
CA ASP A 223 24.78 7.88 3.23
C ASP A 223 23.28 8.01 3.61
N ILE A 224 22.48 6.94 3.42
CA ILE A 224 21.05 6.99 3.72
C ILE A 224 20.83 7.26 5.21
N SER A 225 20.05 8.29 5.52
CA SER A 225 19.81 8.73 6.89
C SER A 225 18.34 8.77 7.30
N VAL A 226 17.44 8.46 6.36
CA VAL A 226 16.01 8.20 6.64
C VAL A 226 15.41 7.20 5.65
N LYS A 227 14.62 6.28 6.18
CA LYS A 227 13.82 5.32 5.42
C LYS A 227 12.37 5.78 5.43
N ILE A 228 11.73 5.76 4.26
CA ILE A 228 10.30 6.08 4.11
C ILE A 228 9.63 4.90 3.45
N PHE A 229 8.71 4.24 4.14
CA PHE A 229 7.97 3.09 3.65
C PHE A 229 6.56 3.50 3.27
N ASP A 230 6.26 3.50 1.98
CA ASP A 230 4.90 3.79 1.51
C ASP A 230 4.02 2.53 1.59
N GLU A 231 2.77 2.71 2.01
CA GLU A 231 1.80 1.64 2.31
C GLU A 231 2.40 0.54 3.21
N ALA A 232 3.01 0.97 4.31
CA ALA A 232 3.79 0.12 5.22
C ALA A 232 3.04 -1.11 5.76
N HIS A 233 1.70 -1.11 5.70
CA HIS A 233 0.89 -2.27 6.07
C HIS A 233 0.99 -3.45 5.10
N LEU A 234 1.54 -3.29 3.88
CA LEU A 234 1.53 -4.33 2.85
C LEU A 234 2.76 -5.26 2.89
N ARG A 235 3.95 -4.73 3.13
CA ARG A 235 5.24 -5.47 3.00
C ARG A 235 6.08 -5.42 4.28
N TRP A 236 5.46 -5.70 5.40
CA TRP A 236 6.10 -5.65 6.71
C TRP A 236 7.32 -6.57 6.87
N GLU A 237 7.33 -7.74 6.20
CA GLU A 237 8.51 -8.63 6.17
C GLU A 237 9.73 -7.92 5.61
N ASN A 238 9.57 -7.28 4.45
CA ASN A 238 10.67 -6.54 3.80
C ASN A 238 11.07 -5.31 4.61
N ILE A 239 10.09 -4.67 5.28
CA ILE A 239 10.35 -3.55 6.20
C ILE A 239 11.26 -4.01 7.33
N LEU A 240 10.96 -5.14 7.97
CA LEU A 240 11.77 -5.68 9.05
C LEU A 240 13.19 -6.05 8.58
N ASN A 241 13.33 -6.63 7.38
CA ASN A 241 14.66 -6.91 6.83
C ASN A 241 15.49 -5.64 6.66
N VAL A 242 14.88 -4.55 6.21
CA VAL A 242 15.59 -3.26 6.12
C VAL A 242 15.88 -2.69 7.50
N ASP A 243 14.93 -2.74 8.43
CA ASP A 243 15.09 -2.19 9.78
C ASP A 243 16.14 -2.96 10.60
N PHE A 244 16.25 -4.28 10.46
CA PHE A 244 17.28 -5.09 11.16
C PHE A 244 18.70 -4.90 10.62
N ASN A 245 18.86 -4.33 9.42
CA ASN A 245 20.16 -4.14 8.79
C ASN A 245 20.59 -2.67 8.71
N THR A 246 19.82 -1.75 9.31
CA THR A 246 20.10 -0.31 9.23
C THR A 246 19.73 0.42 10.53
N ASN A 247 20.48 1.48 10.86
CA ASN A 247 20.33 2.23 12.12
C ASN A 247 19.78 3.66 11.91
N CYS A 248 19.25 3.98 10.70
CA CYS A 248 18.65 5.29 10.44
C CYS A 248 17.15 5.29 10.72
N ARG A 249 16.55 6.49 10.75
CA ARG A 249 15.12 6.70 11.04
C ARG A 249 14.22 6.01 10.04
N SER A 250 13.06 5.51 10.53
CA SER A 250 11.99 4.93 9.73
C SER A 250 10.72 5.74 9.83
N ILE A 251 10.15 6.11 8.69
CA ILE A 251 8.83 6.73 8.57
C ILE A 251 7.94 5.78 7.81
N TYR A 252 6.86 5.35 8.44
CA TYR A 252 5.87 4.45 7.87
C TYR A 252 4.64 5.24 7.46
N LEU A 253 4.38 5.29 6.15
CA LEU A 253 3.20 5.95 5.59
C LEU A 253 2.11 4.90 5.35
N THR A 254 0.91 5.14 5.82
CA THR A 254 -0.21 4.23 5.61
C THR A 254 -1.54 4.97 5.62
N ALA A 255 -2.53 4.45 4.90
CA ALA A 255 -3.92 4.88 5.05
C ALA A 255 -4.71 3.96 6.00
N THR A 256 -4.13 2.83 6.40
CA THR A 256 -4.76 1.79 7.22
C THR A 256 -3.80 1.33 8.32
N GLU A 257 -4.29 1.28 9.56
CA GLU A 257 -3.49 0.95 10.75
C GLU A 257 -3.59 -0.53 11.16
N GLY A 258 -3.73 -1.45 10.22
CA GLY A 258 -3.88 -2.85 10.55
C GLY A 258 -3.89 -3.78 9.36
N ARG A 259 -4.10 -5.06 9.65
CA ARG A 259 -4.17 -6.15 8.68
C ARG A 259 -5.57 -6.74 8.63
N SER A 260 -5.94 -7.31 7.48
CA SER A 260 -7.25 -7.95 7.31
C SER A 260 -7.34 -9.29 8.04
N ASP A 261 -6.23 -10.02 8.12
CA ASP A 261 -6.15 -11.27 8.88
C ASP A 261 -5.91 -10.96 10.36
N PRO A 262 -6.73 -11.49 11.29
CA PRO A 262 -6.60 -11.19 12.73
C PRO A 262 -5.29 -11.68 13.35
N ALA A 263 -4.69 -12.77 12.85
CA ALA A 263 -3.42 -13.28 13.39
C ALA A 263 -2.26 -12.39 12.94
N GLU A 264 -2.24 -12.01 11.66
CA GLU A 264 -1.29 -11.02 11.13
C GLU A 264 -1.45 -9.66 11.81
N ASP A 265 -2.69 -9.18 12.03
CA ASP A 265 -2.96 -7.90 12.67
C ASP A 265 -2.44 -7.84 14.11
N ARG A 266 -2.57 -8.93 14.85
CA ARG A 266 -2.00 -9.06 16.20
C ARG A 266 -0.49 -8.89 16.19
N VAL A 267 0.20 -9.60 15.31
CA VAL A 267 1.66 -9.55 15.19
C VAL A 267 2.13 -8.19 14.69
N TYR A 268 1.48 -7.63 13.67
CA TYR A 268 1.74 -6.28 13.17
C TYR A 268 1.64 -5.22 14.28
N LYS A 269 0.59 -5.28 15.10
CA LYS A 269 0.42 -4.38 16.24
C LYS A 269 1.48 -4.59 17.32
N SER A 270 1.96 -5.81 17.53
CA SER A 270 3.04 -6.10 18.48
C SER A 270 4.37 -5.53 18.00
N ILE A 271 4.70 -5.70 16.71
CA ILE A 271 5.93 -5.20 16.08
C ILE A 271 6.05 -3.67 16.20
N PHE A 272 4.95 -2.96 16.04
CA PHE A 272 4.93 -1.49 15.99
C PHE A 272 4.23 -0.84 17.21
N LYS A 273 4.14 -1.56 18.32
CA LYS A 273 3.40 -1.14 19.53
C LYS A 273 3.89 0.22 20.07
N MET A 274 5.20 0.38 20.16
CA MET A 274 5.84 1.57 20.77
C MET A 274 6.16 2.67 19.75
N ALA A 275 6.00 2.41 18.45
CA ALA A 275 6.23 3.43 17.45
C ALA A 275 5.17 4.54 17.55
N PRO A 276 5.57 5.82 17.73
CA PRO A 276 4.64 6.94 17.76
C PRO A 276 3.80 7.00 16.49
N LYS A 277 2.52 7.32 16.65
CA LYS A 277 1.55 7.34 15.56
C LYS A 277 0.83 8.67 15.52
N PHE A 278 0.81 9.27 14.33
CA PHE A 278 -0.07 10.38 14.03
C PHE A 278 -1.17 9.88 13.08
N SER A 279 -2.42 10.02 13.50
CA SER A 279 -3.57 9.79 12.62
C SER A 279 -4.57 10.93 12.77
N ASP A 280 -5.33 11.19 11.73
CA ASP A 280 -6.39 12.19 11.80
C ASP A 280 -7.53 11.75 12.74
N ASN A 281 -7.59 10.45 13.09
CA ASN A 281 -8.51 9.88 14.07
C ASN A 281 -8.12 10.17 15.52
N SER A 282 -6.84 10.53 15.79
CA SER A 282 -6.37 10.85 17.16
C SER A 282 -6.91 12.18 17.68
N ARG A 283 -7.68 12.90 16.86
CA ARG A 283 -8.34 14.13 17.24
C ARG A 283 -9.82 13.97 17.29
N LYS A 284 -10.38 14.47 18.36
CA LYS A 284 -11.76 14.96 18.46
C LYS A 284 -11.95 16.16 17.50
N ILE A 285 -11.73 15.98 16.20
CA ILE A 285 -12.22 16.91 15.20
C ILE A 285 -13.73 16.72 15.25
N LYS A 286 -14.44 17.73 15.76
CA LYS A 286 -15.91 17.74 15.89
C LYS A 286 -16.63 17.64 14.54
N GLU A 287 -15.93 17.72 13.44
CA GLU A 287 -16.50 17.54 12.11
C GLU A 287 -16.44 16.06 11.72
N LYS A 288 -17.59 15.42 11.69
CA LYS A 288 -17.75 14.13 11.04
C LYS A 288 -17.24 14.28 9.60
N PRO A 289 -16.34 13.38 9.11
CA PRO A 289 -15.86 13.48 7.74
C PRO A 289 -17.07 13.55 6.80
N LYS A 290 -17.11 14.59 5.94
CA LYS A 290 -18.21 14.80 5.00
C LYS A 290 -18.32 13.54 4.14
N ARG A 291 -19.43 12.82 4.29
CA ARG A 291 -19.73 11.66 3.44
C ARG A 291 -20.16 12.18 2.09
N TYR A 292 -19.58 11.72 1.02
CA TYR A 292 -19.89 12.18 -0.34
C TYR A 292 -20.04 11.02 -1.34
N HIS A 293 -19.71 9.80 -0.96
CA HIS A 293 -19.83 8.64 -1.84
C HIS A 293 -21.27 8.16 -1.89
N ASN A 294 -21.86 8.11 -3.08
CA ASN A 294 -23.11 7.42 -3.31
C ASN A 294 -22.82 5.99 -3.73
N VAL A 295 -23.14 5.02 -2.88
CA VAL A 295 -22.90 3.61 -3.13
C VAL A 295 -24.12 3.00 -3.81
N VAL A 296 -23.91 2.35 -4.95
CA VAL A 296 -24.92 1.60 -5.70
C VAL A 296 -24.52 0.13 -5.70
N ILE A 297 -25.37 -0.72 -5.16
CA ILE A 297 -25.19 -2.17 -5.19
C ILE A 297 -25.97 -2.70 -6.38
N TYR A 298 -25.23 -3.12 -7.42
CA TYR A 298 -25.82 -3.71 -8.61
C TYR A 298 -25.69 -5.22 -8.59
N LYS A 299 -26.81 -5.93 -8.52
CA LYS A 299 -26.86 -7.37 -8.40
C LYS A 299 -27.13 -8.01 -9.76
N TYR A 300 -26.33 -9.01 -10.15
CA TYR A 300 -26.56 -9.84 -11.34
C TYR A 300 -26.43 -11.32 -11.00
N LYS A 301 -26.81 -12.17 -11.95
CA LYS A 301 -26.72 -13.62 -11.83
C LYS A 301 -25.92 -14.19 -13.00
N SER A 302 -24.81 -14.85 -12.72
CA SER A 302 -24.04 -15.60 -13.73
C SER A 302 -24.63 -16.97 -14.05
N ASN A 303 -25.56 -17.46 -13.20
CA ASN A 303 -26.24 -18.76 -13.35
C ASN A 303 -25.24 -19.91 -13.62
N PRO A 304 -24.33 -20.20 -12.69
CA PRO A 304 -23.34 -21.24 -12.85
C PRO A 304 -24.02 -22.63 -12.96
N ASP A 305 -23.43 -23.50 -13.78
CA ASP A 305 -23.89 -24.89 -13.86
C ASP A 305 -23.54 -25.68 -12.57
N PRO A 306 -24.30 -26.77 -12.28
CA PRO A 306 -24.10 -27.53 -11.06
C PRO A 306 -22.72 -28.19 -10.96
N GLU A 307 -22.12 -28.59 -12.08
CA GLU A 307 -20.80 -29.22 -12.13
C GLU A 307 -19.71 -28.21 -11.71
N PHE A 308 -19.76 -27.02 -12.29
CA PHE A 308 -18.84 -25.93 -11.86
C PHE A 308 -19.04 -25.60 -10.38
N MET A 309 -20.27 -25.48 -9.90
CA MET A 309 -20.54 -25.19 -8.49
C MET A 309 -19.94 -26.24 -7.56
N ALA A 310 -20.06 -27.55 -7.90
CA ALA A 310 -19.44 -28.61 -7.11
C ALA A 310 -17.91 -28.48 -7.08
N ALA A 311 -17.27 -28.25 -8.23
CA ALA A 311 -15.83 -28.06 -8.34
C ALA A 311 -15.38 -26.80 -7.57
N PHE A 312 -16.13 -25.70 -7.68
CA PHE A 312 -15.86 -24.46 -6.97
C PHE A 312 -15.94 -24.61 -5.44
N MET A 313 -16.97 -25.30 -4.96
CA MET A 313 -17.14 -25.58 -3.53
C MET A 313 -16.01 -26.46 -2.98
N SER A 314 -15.62 -27.50 -3.71
CA SER A 314 -14.50 -28.38 -3.35
C SER A 314 -13.17 -27.60 -3.24
N LYS A 315 -12.84 -26.77 -4.23
CA LYS A 315 -11.63 -25.92 -4.23
C LYS A 315 -11.67 -24.84 -3.13
N SER A 316 -12.85 -24.32 -2.84
CA SER A 316 -13.04 -23.25 -1.83
C SER A 316 -13.10 -23.79 -0.39
N ALA A 317 -13.40 -25.06 -0.17
CA ALA A 317 -13.53 -25.66 1.15
C ALA A 317 -12.21 -25.62 1.96
N ARG A 318 -11.07 -25.80 1.27
CA ARG A 318 -9.74 -25.86 1.93
C ARG A 318 -9.02 -24.52 2.01
N ARG A 319 -9.25 -23.60 1.05
CA ARG A 319 -8.47 -22.36 0.88
C ARG A 319 -9.32 -21.08 0.87
N GLY A 320 -10.61 -21.16 1.18
CA GLY A 320 -11.53 -20.05 1.09
C GLY A 320 -11.98 -19.76 -0.34
N PHE A 321 -12.53 -18.55 -0.59
CA PHE A 321 -13.02 -18.15 -1.91
C PHE A 321 -11.87 -18.02 -2.92
N ASN A 322 -11.85 -18.90 -3.92
CA ASN A 322 -10.84 -18.83 -5.00
C ASN A 322 -11.27 -17.83 -6.08
N ILE A 323 -10.85 -16.58 -5.90
CA ILE A 323 -11.20 -15.47 -6.79
C ILE A 323 -10.67 -15.68 -8.23
N ASN A 324 -9.50 -16.30 -8.39
CA ASN A 324 -8.92 -16.52 -9.73
C ASN A 324 -9.74 -17.55 -10.50
N PHE A 325 -10.11 -18.65 -9.86
CA PHE A 325 -10.95 -19.68 -10.47
C PHE A 325 -12.37 -19.16 -10.80
N TYR A 326 -12.94 -18.33 -9.91
CA TYR A 326 -14.19 -17.63 -10.19
C TYR A 326 -14.06 -16.69 -11.40
N THR A 327 -13.03 -15.84 -11.43
CA THR A 327 -12.86 -14.87 -12.51
C THR A 327 -12.60 -15.53 -13.86
N GLU A 328 -11.80 -16.61 -13.89
CA GLU A 328 -11.55 -17.42 -15.08
C GLU A 328 -12.87 -18.01 -15.63
N TYR A 329 -13.71 -18.55 -14.75
CA TYR A 329 -15.03 -19.08 -15.15
C TYR A 329 -15.95 -18.00 -15.75
N ILE A 330 -16.03 -16.83 -15.10
CA ILE A 330 -16.78 -15.70 -15.65
C ILE A 330 -16.24 -15.30 -17.01
N THR A 331 -14.92 -15.20 -17.15
CA THR A 331 -14.28 -14.79 -18.40
C THR A 331 -14.53 -15.78 -19.54
N THR A 332 -14.47 -17.08 -19.28
CA THR A 332 -14.49 -18.12 -20.32
C THR A 332 -15.90 -18.63 -20.62
N GLN A 333 -16.73 -18.84 -19.60
CA GLN A 333 -18.00 -19.57 -19.73
C GLN A 333 -19.26 -18.74 -19.47
N ARG A 334 -19.16 -17.68 -18.66
CA ARG A 334 -20.33 -16.85 -18.24
C ARG A 334 -20.13 -15.36 -18.52
N PHE A 335 -19.34 -15.06 -19.53
CA PHE A 335 -19.03 -13.68 -19.89
C PHE A 335 -20.29 -12.90 -20.31
N LYS A 336 -21.18 -13.50 -21.05
CA LYS A 336 -22.42 -12.89 -21.51
C LYS A 336 -23.32 -12.46 -20.33
N GLU A 337 -23.50 -13.34 -19.36
CA GLU A 337 -24.30 -13.09 -18.16
C GLU A 337 -23.66 -12.03 -17.27
N PHE A 338 -22.35 -11.88 -17.27
CA PHE A 338 -21.62 -10.81 -16.61
C PHE A 338 -21.71 -9.50 -17.41
N TYR A 339 -21.50 -9.57 -18.72
CA TYR A 339 -21.32 -8.42 -19.58
C TYR A 339 -22.62 -7.67 -19.89
N GLU A 340 -23.68 -8.35 -20.28
CA GLU A 340 -24.92 -7.72 -20.71
C GLU A 340 -25.59 -6.83 -19.64
N PRO A 341 -25.68 -7.23 -18.36
CA PRO A 341 -26.16 -6.32 -17.32
C PRO A 341 -25.23 -5.14 -17.07
N LEU A 342 -23.90 -5.35 -17.13
CA LEU A 342 -22.90 -4.31 -16.98
C LEU A 342 -22.98 -3.27 -18.10
N LYS A 343 -23.08 -3.72 -19.35
CA LYS A 343 -23.29 -2.87 -20.53
C LYS A 343 -24.56 -2.02 -20.39
N LYS A 344 -25.68 -2.63 -20.00
CA LYS A 344 -26.94 -1.89 -19.75
C LYS A 344 -26.77 -0.84 -18.67
N PHE A 345 -26.03 -1.14 -17.62
CA PHE A 345 -25.75 -0.19 -16.57
C PHE A 345 -24.86 0.97 -17.08
N ILE A 346 -23.79 0.65 -17.81
CA ILE A 346 -22.89 1.65 -18.39
C ILE A 346 -23.67 2.61 -19.29
N LEU A 347 -24.48 2.11 -20.20
CA LEU A 347 -25.27 2.93 -21.12
C LEU A 347 -26.24 3.88 -20.39
N LYS A 348 -26.76 3.49 -19.22
CA LYS A 348 -27.67 4.32 -18.43
C LYS A 348 -26.96 5.29 -17.47
N ALA A 349 -25.82 4.88 -16.91
CA ALA A 349 -25.20 5.58 -15.79
C ALA A 349 -23.98 6.39 -16.19
N VAL A 350 -23.21 5.91 -17.19
CA VAL A 350 -22.00 6.59 -17.69
C VAL A 350 -22.36 7.59 -18.79
N TYR A 351 -23.30 7.22 -19.65
CA TYR A 351 -23.79 8.05 -20.77
C TYR A 351 -25.29 8.29 -20.67
N PRO A 352 -25.79 8.99 -19.66
CA PRO A 352 -27.20 9.31 -19.58
C PRO A 352 -27.53 10.38 -20.63
N GLU A 353 -28.30 10.00 -21.65
CA GLU A 353 -28.75 10.89 -22.74
C GLU A 353 -29.35 12.21 -22.23
N SER A 354 -29.96 12.16 -21.02
CA SER A 354 -30.58 13.32 -20.36
C SER A 354 -29.58 14.32 -19.77
N MET A 355 -28.29 13.98 -19.61
CA MET A 355 -27.31 14.84 -18.93
C MET A 355 -26.39 15.61 -19.88
N GLY A 356 -26.30 15.20 -21.16
CA GLY A 356 -25.45 15.88 -22.15
C GLY A 356 -23.94 15.81 -21.89
N TYR A 357 -23.48 15.00 -20.94
CA TYR A 357 -22.05 14.76 -20.69
C TYR A 357 -21.79 13.29 -20.32
N ILE A 358 -20.53 12.85 -20.46
CA ILE A 358 -20.06 11.51 -20.13
C ILE A 358 -19.43 11.55 -18.75
N ARG A 359 -19.86 10.65 -17.83
CA ARG A 359 -19.21 10.52 -16.54
C ARG A 359 -17.89 9.80 -16.68
N LYS A 360 -16.81 10.41 -16.25
CA LYS A 360 -15.51 9.76 -16.18
C LYS A 360 -15.58 8.57 -15.22
N THR A 361 -15.45 7.36 -15.77
CA THR A 361 -15.74 6.12 -15.07
C THR A 361 -14.57 5.17 -15.11
N MET A 362 -14.28 4.50 -13.99
CA MET A 362 -13.28 3.44 -13.89
C MET A 362 -13.95 2.11 -13.57
N ILE A 363 -13.66 1.07 -14.34
CA ILE A 363 -14.08 -0.31 -14.09
C ILE A 363 -12.89 -1.09 -13.56
N LEU A 364 -13.05 -1.68 -12.38
CA LEU A 364 -12.04 -2.50 -11.73
C LEU A 364 -12.37 -3.98 -11.88
N VAL A 365 -11.46 -4.73 -12.46
CA VAL A 365 -11.52 -6.19 -12.61
C VAL A 365 -10.34 -6.87 -11.92
N LYS A 366 -10.41 -8.18 -11.71
CA LYS A 366 -9.36 -8.91 -10.99
C LYS A 366 -8.24 -9.40 -11.88
N GLN A 367 -8.53 -9.84 -13.09
CA GLN A 367 -7.58 -10.48 -14.00
C GLN A 367 -7.46 -9.71 -15.33
N VAL A 368 -6.27 -9.78 -15.94
CA VAL A 368 -5.99 -9.13 -17.22
C VAL A 368 -6.83 -9.72 -18.34
N GLU A 369 -7.06 -11.02 -18.33
CA GLU A 369 -7.83 -11.73 -19.33
C GLU A 369 -9.30 -11.22 -19.38
N LEU A 370 -9.92 -10.98 -18.21
CA LEU A 370 -11.25 -10.36 -18.13
C LEU A 370 -11.20 -8.90 -18.59
N LEU A 371 -10.13 -8.18 -18.25
CA LEU A 371 -9.94 -6.78 -18.68
C LEU A 371 -9.89 -6.69 -20.20
N GLU A 372 -9.06 -7.50 -20.85
CA GLU A 372 -8.89 -7.45 -22.31
C GLU A 372 -10.20 -7.77 -23.03
N ARG A 373 -10.89 -8.83 -22.61
CA ARG A 373 -12.17 -9.20 -23.19
C ARG A 373 -13.23 -8.10 -23.00
N LEU A 374 -13.28 -7.51 -21.81
CA LEU A 374 -14.21 -6.42 -21.50
C LEU A 374 -13.90 -5.16 -22.32
N TYR A 375 -12.62 -4.85 -22.51
CA TYR A 375 -12.17 -3.73 -23.33
C TYR A 375 -12.59 -3.91 -24.80
N GLU A 376 -12.35 -5.08 -25.38
CA GLU A 376 -12.72 -5.42 -26.76
C GLU A 376 -14.24 -5.29 -26.97
N GLU A 377 -15.04 -5.92 -26.15
CA GLU A 377 -16.51 -5.91 -26.27
C GLU A 377 -17.09 -4.50 -26.08
N LEU A 378 -16.62 -3.76 -25.06
CA LEU A 378 -17.08 -2.38 -24.85
C LEU A 378 -16.63 -1.44 -25.98
N SER A 379 -15.43 -1.60 -26.51
CA SER A 379 -14.96 -0.82 -27.65
C SER A 379 -15.82 -1.03 -28.88
N ASN A 380 -16.23 -2.27 -29.15
CA ASN A 380 -17.11 -2.61 -30.26
C ASN A 380 -18.54 -2.05 -30.03
N ASP A 381 -19.09 -2.24 -28.85
CA ASP A 381 -20.48 -1.85 -28.54
C ASP A 381 -20.69 -0.33 -28.40
N LEU A 382 -19.64 0.37 -28.00
CA LEU A 382 -19.66 1.84 -27.85
C LEU A 382 -19.08 2.57 -29.08
N PHE A 383 -18.69 1.82 -30.11
CA PHE A 383 -18.19 2.41 -31.36
C PHE A 383 -19.21 3.42 -31.94
N GLY A 384 -18.73 4.59 -32.33
CA GLY A 384 -19.57 5.67 -32.87
C GLY A 384 -20.35 6.50 -31.83
N ARG A 385 -20.21 6.24 -30.53
CA ARG A 385 -20.89 7.00 -29.45
C ARG A 385 -20.08 8.16 -28.88
N ASN A 386 -18.95 8.50 -29.47
CA ASN A 386 -18.07 9.56 -28.98
C ASN A 386 -17.60 9.38 -27.51
N ILE A 387 -17.40 8.12 -27.09
CA ILE A 387 -16.87 7.74 -25.77
C ILE A 387 -15.46 7.21 -25.97
N THR A 388 -14.51 7.80 -25.26
CA THR A 388 -13.13 7.35 -25.28
C THR A 388 -12.89 6.27 -24.22
N ILE A 389 -12.35 5.11 -24.65
CA ILE A 389 -12.09 3.98 -23.76
C ILE A 389 -10.58 3.75 -23.69
N ALA A 390 -10.05 3.61 -22.49
CA ALA A 390 -8.66 3.21 -22.27
C ALA A 390 -8.57 2.00 -21.33
N LYS A 391 -7.52 1.22 -21.51
CA LYS A 391 -7.17 0.11 -20.61
C LYS A 391 -5.84 0.35 -19.93
N LYS A 392 -5.66 -0.19 -18.71
CA LYS A 392 -4.38 -0.16 -18.00
C LYS A 392 -4.15 -1.43 -17.21
N HIS A 393 -3.08 -2.14 -17.52
CA HIS A 393 -2.62 -3.31 -16.75
C HIS A 393 -1.09 -3.49 -16.81
N SER A 394 -0.56 -4.34 -15.95
CA SER A 394 0.89 -4.52 -15.76
C SER A 394 1.62 -5.14 -16.95
N LYS A 395 0.92 -5.88 -17.83
CA LYS A 395 1.50 -6.58 -18.99
C LYS A 395 1.57 -5.69 -20.26
N MET A 396 1.07 -4.46 -20.22
CA MET A 396 1.10 -3.55 -21.39
C MET A 396 2.52 -3.16 -21.77
N THR A 397 2.79 -3.16 -23.07
CA THR A 397 4.00 -2.62 -23.69
C THR A 397 4.07 -1.09 -23.56
N LYS A 398 5.21 -0.50 -23.91
CA LYS A 398 5.37 0.96 -23.87
C LYS A 398 4.46 1.64 -24.89
N SER A 399 4.35 1.10 -26.11
CA SER A 399 3.46 1.61 -27.16
C SER A 399 2.01 1.57 -26.73
N GLU A 400 1.53 0.44 -26.21
CA GLU A 400 0.15 0.32 -25.71
C GLU A 400 -0.17 1.32 -24.59
N LYS A 401 0.80 1.68 -23.74
CA LYS A 401 0.59 2.68 -22.69
C LYS A 401 0.50 4.10 -23.25
N GLU A 402 1.24 4.39 -24.32
CA GLU A 402 1.19 5.69 -25.01
C GLU A 402 -0.14 5.85 -25.77
N GLU A 403 -0.66 4.77 -26.35
CA GLU A 403 -1.96 4.76 -27.06
C GLU A 403 -3.16 4.83 -26.10
N ASN A 404 -3.01 4.36 -24.84
CA ASN A 404 -4.07 4.32 -23.84
C ASN A 404 -3.90 5.43 -22.80
N ASP A 405 -4.25 6.66 -23.17
CA ASP A 405 -4.20 7.83 -22.26
C ASP A 405 -5.38 7.81 -21.27
N ILE A 406 -5.15 7.24 -20.08
CA ILE A 406 -6.18 7.14 -19.02
C ILE A 406 -6.61 8.51 -18.47
N GLU A 407 -5.80 9.55 -18.62
CA GLU A 407 -6.16 10.89 -18.14
C GLU A 407 -7.20 11.56 -19.06
N LYS A 408 -7.20 11.23 -20.36
CA LYS A 408 -8.16 11.73 -21.34
C LYS A 408 -9.38 10.84 -21.52
N ALA A 409 -9.27 9.56 -21.15
CA ALA A 409 -10.34 8.60 -21.37
C ALA A 409 -11.56 8.87 -20.48
N ASP A 410 -12.75 8.66 -21.05
CA ASP A 410 -14.04 8.71 -20.35
C ASP A 410 -14.29 7.41 -19.56
N LEU A 411 -13.95 6.27 -20.16
CA LEU A 411 -14.11 4.95 -19.57
C LEU A 411 -12.75 4.26 -19.46
N ILE A 412 -12.36 3.92 -18.25
CA ILE A 412 -11.05 3.32 -17.95
C ILE A 412 -11.29 1.91 -17.40
N ILE A 413 -10.67 0.89 -18.02
CA ILE A 413 -10.74 -0.49 -17.55
C ILE A 413 -9.37 -0.90 -17.00
N THR A 414 -9.31 -1.33 -15.75
CA THR A 414 -8.03 -1.62 -15.10
C THR A 414 -8.15 -2.74 -14.05
N THR A 415 -7.01 -3.31 -13.68
CA THR A 415 -6.95 -4.25 -12.55
C THR A 415 -6.65 -3.52 -11.24
N ASP A 416 -7.06 -4.11 -10.11
CA ASP A 416 -6.77 -3.58 -8.77
C ASP A 416 -5.25 -3.43 -8.53
N SER A 417 -4.45 -4.37 -9.03
CA SER A 417 -2.99 -4.36 -8.91
C SER A 417 -2.32 -3.30 -9.79
N SER A 418 -2.88 -3.01 -10.96
CA SER A 418 -2.27 -2.07 -11.94
C SER A 418 -2.55 -0.62 -11.60
N MET A 419 -3.65 -0.33 -10.92
CA MET A 419 -3.91 1.02 -10.44
C MET A 419 -3.11 1.38 -9.20
N GLY A 420 -2.48 0.41 -8.54
CA GLY A 420 -1.67 0.63 -7.36
C GLY A 420 -2.42 1.35 -6.22
N THR A 421 -1.82 1.40 -5.06
CA THR A 421 -2.28 2.28 -3.97
C THR A 421 -1.75 3.68 -4.26
N GLY A 422 -2.53 4.58 -4.88
CA GLY A 422 -2.08 5.98 -5.03
C GLY A 422 -2.27 6.64 -6.38
N SER A 423 -2.60 5.91 -7.48
CA SER A 423 -2.94 6.59 -8.73
C SER A 423 -4.22 7.40 -8.57
N ASP A 424 -4.14 8.69 -8.76
CA ASP A 424 -5.23 9.65 -8.66
C ASP A 424 -5.64 10.06 -10.07
N ILE A 425 -6.85 9.71 -10.49
CA ILE A 425 -7.38 10.10 -11.81
C ILE A 425 -8.22 11.35 -11.61
N LYS A 426 -7.79 12.45 -12.21
CA LYS A 426 -8.51 13.73 -12.12
C LYS A 426 -9.90 13.62 -12.74
N GLY A 427 -10.90 14.15 -12.03
CA GLY A 427 -12.28 14.20 -12.50
C GLY A 427 -13.01 12.84 -12.49
N LEU A 428 -12.50 11.82 -11.78
CA LEU A 428 -13.15 10.51 -11.69
C LEU A 428 -14.46 10.62 -10.90
N GLU A 429 -15.60 10.37 -11.56
CA GLU A 429 -16.93 10.50 -11.00
C GLU A 429 -17.56 9.16 -10.59
N MET A 430 -17.15 8.07 -11.24
CA MET A 430 -17.69 6.74 -10.97
C MET A 430 -16.59 5.67 -10.92
N VAL A 431 -16.73 4.76 -9.96
CA VAL A 431 -15.95 3.51 -9.92
C VAL A 431 -16.91 2.35 -9.89
N ILE A 432 -16.75 1.43 -10.83
CA ILE A 432 -17.48 0.15 -10.88
C ILE A 432 -16.51 -0.95 -10.45
N SER A 433 -16.72 -1.52 -9.28
CA SER A 433 -15.92 -2.64 -8.78
C SER A 433 -16.62 -3.97 -9.07
N THR A 434 -15.97 -4.83 -9.84
CA THR A 434 -16.45 -6.19 -10.11
C THR A 434 -15.72 -7.23 -9.24
N ILE A 435 -14.91 -6.79 -8.28
CA ILE A 435 -14.00 -7.64 -7.50
C ILE A 435 -14.71 -8.17 -6.25
N PRO A 436 -14.98 -9.48 -6.16
CA PRO A 436 -15.55 -10.08 -4.97
C PRO A 436 -14.51 -10.14 -3.84
N THR A 437 -14.66 -9.29 -2.83
CA THR A 437 -13.79 -9.24 -1.66
C THR A 437 -14.57 -9.04 -0.37
N SER A 438 -14.07 -9.59 0.74
CA SER A 438 -14.54 -9.31 2.10
C SER A 438 -13.63 -8.35 2.86
N SER A 439 -12.49 -7.96 2.26
CA SER A 439 -11.52 -7.06 2.88
C SER A 439 -12.07 -5.65 2.96
N ASP A 440 -12.21 -5.16 4.17
CA ASP A 440 -12.58 -3.78 4.47
C ASP A 440 -11.49 -2.80 4.04
N ILE A 441 -10.22 -3.19 4.14
CA ILE A 441 -9.06 -2.41 3.69
C ILE A 441 -9.11 -2.20 2.17
N VAL A 442 -9.20 -3.29 1.39
CA VAL A 442 -9.27 -3.22 -0.07
C VAL A 442 -10.49 -2.40 -0.51
N THR A 443 -11.65 -2.65 0.09
CA THR A 443 -12.88 -1.91 -0.24
C THR A 443 -12.75 -0.42 0.07
N THR A 444 -12.16 -0.06 1.21
CA THR A 444 -11.91 1.34 1.58
C THR A 444 -10.91 2.02 0.65
N GLN A 445 -9.87 1.30 0.22
CA GLN A 445 -8.89 1.81 -0.75
C GLN A 445 -9.52 2.07 -2.12
N ILE A 446 -10.37 1.14 -2.60
CA ILE A 446 -11.09 1.32 -3.87
C ILE A 446 -12.07 2.50 -3.76
N LEU A 447 -12.85 2.59 -2.68
CA LEU A 447 -13.77 3.69 -2.42
C LEU A 447 -13.02 5.03 -2.37
N GLY A 448 -11.84 5.05 -1.76
CA GLY A 448 -10.98 6.22 -1.67
C GLY A 448 -10.38 6.71 -3.01
N ARG A 449 -10.58 6.00 -4.12
CA ARG A 449 -10.24 6.49 -5.48
C ARG A 449 -11.15 7.63 -5.92
N LEU A 450 -12.39 7.60 -5.48
CA LEU A 450 -13.33 8.68 -5.71
C LEU A 450 -13.01 9.83 -4.76
N ARG A 451 -12.69 11.00 -5.32
CA ARG A 451 -12.45 12.22 -4.56
C ARG A 451 -13.73 13.04 -4.47
N TYR A 452 -13.79 13.90 -3.46
CA TYR A 452 -14.82 14.93 -3.44
C TYR A 452 -14.62 15.88 -4.62
N ILE A 453 -15.65 16.07 -5.41
CA ILE A 453 -15.70 17.04 -6.49
C ILE A 453 -16.80 18.04 -6.11
N GLU A 454 -16.44 19.31 -6.09
CA GLU A 454 -17.40 20.36 -5.72
C GLU A 454 -18.58 20.40 -6.68
N ASN A 455 -19.78 20.44 -6.14
CA ASN A 455 -21.04 20.44 -6.88
C ASN A 455 -21.31 19.21 -7.76
N MET A 456 -20.58 18.12 -7.58
CA MET A 456 -20.79 16.87 -8.31
C MET A 456 -21.02 15.68 -7.38
N ASN A 457 -21.88 14.75 -7.80
CA ASN A 457 -22.08 13.49 -7.12
C ASN A 457 -21.13 12.44 -7.65
N VAL A 458 -20.39 11.79 -6.75
CA VAL A 458 -19.54 10.65 -7.10
C VAL A 458 -20.20 9.34 -6.71
N TYR A 459 -20.02 8.30 -7.53
CA TYR A 459 -20.70 7.02 -7.41
C TYR A 459 -19.72 5.86 -7.32
N PHE A 460 -19.91 5.04 -6.31
CA PHE A 460 -19.25 3.75 -6.22
C PHE A 460 -20.24 2.63 -6.49
N VAL A 461 -20.01 1.86 -7.53
CA VAL A 461 -20.89 0.75 -7.94
C VAL A 461 -20.23 -0.57 -7.53
N ASP A 462 -20.87 -1.29 -6.64
CA ASP A 462 -20.50 -2.64 -6.24
C ASP A 462 -21.27 -3.62 -7.11
N TYR A 463 -20.59 -4.17 -8.14
CA TYR A 463 -21.18 -5.09 -9.12
C TYR A 463 -21.04 -6.53 -8.65
N VAL A 464 -22.12 -7.14 -8.18
CA VAL A 464 -22.10 -8.36 -7.38
C VAL A 464 -22.85 -9.52 -8.02
N ASP A 465 -22.16 -10.64 -8.22
CA ASP A 465 -22.79 -11.90 -8.61
C ASP A 465 -23.50 -12.56 -7.44
N ILE A 466 -24.82 -12.54 -7.45
CA ILE A 466 -25.63 -13.16 -6.41
C ILE A 466 -25.91 -14.65 -6.63
N SER A 467 -25.35 -15.25 -7.67
CA SER A 467 -25.42 -16.73 -7.86
C SER A 467 -24.56 -17.47 -6.81
N PHE A 468 -23.53 -16.80 -6.24
CA PHE A 468 -22.65 -17.39 -5.25
C PHE A 468 -22.95 -16.88 -3.85
N ASP A 469 -23.26 -17.77 -2.90
CA ASP A 469 -23.52 -17.40 -1.51
C ASP A 469 -22.32 -16.72 -0.85
N LYS A 470 -21.11 -17.08 -1.27
CA LYS A 470 -19.90 -16.43 -0.78
C LYS A 470 -19.83 -14.95 -1.19
N CYS A 471 -20.21 -14.61 -2.43
CA CYS A 471 -20.29 -13.22 -2.90
C CYS A 471 -21.36 -12.42 -2.11
N LYS A 472 -22.51 -13.03 -1.80
CA LYS A 472 -23.54 -12.43 -0.93
C LYS A 472 -23.00 -12.15 0.48
N LYS A 473 -22.27 -13.10 1.09
CA LYS A 473 -21.64 -12.93 2.41
C LYS A 473 -20.58 -11.82 2.38
N GLN A 474 -19.77 -11.78 1.32
CA GLN A 474 -18.78 -10.72 1.13
C GLN A 474 -19.44 -9.34 0.97
N LEU A 475 -20.52 -9.24 0.19
CA LEU A 475 -21.32 -8.02 0.08
C LEU A 475 -21.82 -7.55 1.46
N SER A 476 -22.44 -8.44 2.23
CA SER A 476 -22.91 -8.13 3.59
C SER A 476 -21.79 -7.59 4.50
N SER A 477 -20.58 -8.17 4.38
CA SER A 477 -19.39 -7.67 5.10
C SER A 477 -19.03 -6.24 4.66
N ARG A 478 -18.99 -5.95 3.35
CA ARG A 478 -18.67 -4.61 2.82
C ARG A 478 -19.71 -3.58 3.26
N ILE A 479 -21.01 -3.92 3.20
CA ILE A 479 -22.09 -3.04 3.67
C ILE A 479 -21.88 -2.67 5.13
N ASN A 480 -21.67 -3.66 6.00
CA ASN A 480 -21.61 -3.43 7.43
C ASN A 480 -20.31 -2.76 7.88
N LYS A 481 -19.17 -3.15 7.31
CA LYS A 481 -17.86 -2.68 7.75
C LYS A 481 -17.41 -1.38 7.07
N VAL A 482 -17.83 -1.15 5.80
CA VAL A 482 -17.34 -0.03 4.99
C VAL A 482 -18.45 0.92 4.59
N TYR A 483 -19.49 0.46 3.87
CA TYR A 483 -20.46 1.39 3.28
C TYR A 483 -21.26 2.16 4.32
N LYS A 484 -21.74 1.51 5.38
CA LYS A 484 -22.42 2.20 6.49
C LYS A 484 -21.57 3.28 7.18
N LYS A 485 -20.23 3.17 7.10
CA LYS A 485 -19.32 4.15 7.71
C LYS A 485 -18.99 5.31 6.77
N HIS A 486 -18.83 5.04 5.47
CA HIS A 486 -18.24 5.97 4.52
C HIS A 486 -19.22 6.53 3.49
N ALA A 487 -20.31 5.84 3.20
CA ALA A 487 -21.27 6.29 2.18
C ALA A 487 -22.19 7.41 2.69
N LEU A 488 -22.52 8.33 1.78
CA LEU A 488 -23.61 9.29 1.94
C LEU A 488 -24.96 8.59 1.77
N THR A 489 -25.08 7.80 0.70
CA THR A 489 -26.27 6.99 0.39
C THR A 489 -25.86 5.56 0.00
N ILE A 490 -26.76 4.60 0.24
CA ILE A 490 -26.61 3.21 -0.22
C ILE A 490 -27.91 2.85 -0.92
N LYS A 491 -27.85 2.47 -2.20
CA LYS A 491 -28.99 2.08 -3.03
C LYS A 491 -28.72 0.71 -3.65
N GLU A 492 -29.72 -0.17 -3.65
CA GLU A 492 -29.68 -1.47 -4.33
C GLU A 492 -30.47 -1.42 -5.63
N LEU A 493 -29.92 -2.01 -6.71
CA LEU A 493 -30.50 -2.13 -8.05
C LEU A 493 -30.54 -3.59 -8.50
#